data_2f9df23b2349aa1d4f97672b818eb0b6
#
_entry.id   2f9df23b2349aa1d4f97672b818eb0b6
#
_cell.length_a   1.000
_cell.length_b   1.000
_cell.length_c   1.000
_cell.angle_alpha   90.00
_cell.angle_beta   90.00
_cell.angle_gamma   90.00
#
_symmetry.space_group_name_H-M   'P 1'
#
loop_
_entity.id
_entity.type
_entity.pdbx_description
1 polymer ?
#
loop_
_entity_poly.entity_id
_entity_poly.type
_entity_poly.pdbx_seq_one_letter_code
_entity_poly.pdbx_strand_id
1 'polypeptide(L)'
;MTISNQDLVVEFESNGFIIVPATKPEVLRKLRVAIRDLAYELLNAPAGDVDVDLNQLHKHFSSSEQATKFRLSLAKSISERLEVGREVFDAFEDTLAPLVGNDVLTQRVPNVVFQPPGNPNPTELHRDAPANSPYEVVVWLPLVDCYGTKSMYLLNRSASEEVLEFHKLFPNDADGFQGLMDAKAVLISVPFGSALLFWSALFHGSLVNEESETRLSLNTRYKSLFAPLGMKDPFRYFQILKTSPLTRLGLDFQRQESR
;
A
#
# COMPACT_ATOMS: atom_id res chain seq x y z
N MET A 1 11.48 4.15 -23.39
CA MET A 1 11.12 5.59 -23.22
C MET A 1 10.94 5.84 -21.74
N THR A 2 11.66 6.79 -21.18
CA THR A 2 11.45 7.18 -19.78
C THR A 2 10.24 8.12 -19.76
N ILE A 3 9.16 7.74 -19.09
CA ILE A 3 7.97 8.59 -18.90
C ILE A 3 8.40 9.77 -18.05
N SER A 4 8.01 11.00 -18.41
CA SER A 4 8.35 12.18 -17.60
C SER A 4 7.52 12.21 -16.32
N ASN A 5 8.04 12.87 -15.26
CA ASN A 5 7.28 13.02 -14.02
C ASN A 5 5.95 13.76 -14.23
N GLN A 6 5.88 14.65 -15.23
CA GLN A 6 4.66 15.37 -15.57
C GLN A 6 3.63 14.42 -16.19
N ASP A 7 4.05 13.49 -17.05
CA ASP A 7 3.16 12.49 -17.65
C ASP A 7 2.61 11.55 -16.58
N LEU A 8 3.44 11.14 -15.60
CA LEU A 8 3.00 10.30 -14.47
C LEU A 8 1.94 11.00 -13.59
N VAL A 9 2.09 12.30 -13.33
CA VAL A 9 1.09 13.07 -12.57
C VAL A 9 -0.22 13.14 -13.33
N VAL A 10 -0.18 13.43 -14.65
CA VAL A 10 -1.37 13.46 -15.51
C VAL A 10 -2.06 12.10 -15.56
N GLU A 11 -1.30 11.02 -15.67
CA GLU A 11 -1.83 9.66 -15.65
C GLU A 11 -2.49 9.33 -14.29
N PHE A 12 -1.84 9.68 -13.18
CA PHE A 12 -2.40 9.50 -11.84
C PHE A 12 -3.70 10.30 -11.65
N GLU A 13 -3.76 11.57 -12.07
CA GLU A 13 -4.96 12.39 -11.98
C GLU A 13 -6.10 11.84 -12.83
N SER A 14 -5.80 11.31 -14.02
CA SER A 14 -6.79 10.74 -14.93
C SER A 14 -7.35 9.42 -14.43
N ASN A 15 -6.47 8.47 -14.09
CA ASN A 15 -6.84 7.10 -13.74
C ASN A 15 -7.06 6.89 -12.24
N GLY A 16 -6.48 7.75 -11.40
CA GLY A 16 -6.44 7.59 -9.94
C GLY A 16 -5.38 6.61 -9.48
N PHE A 17 -4.61 6.01 -10.38
CA PHE A 17 -3.51 5.09 -10.06
C PHE A 17 -2.44 5.04 -11.16
N ILE A 18 -1.24 4.64 -10.76
CA ILE A 18 -0.12 4.32 -11.66
C ILE A 18 0.68 3.14 -11.11
N ILE A 19 1.33 2.39 -12.00
CA ILE A 19 2.31 1.36 -11.63
C ILE A 19 3.67 1.85 -12.10
N VAL A 20 4.61 1.97 -11.17
CA VAL A 20 5.93 2.55 -11.45
C VAL A 20 7.05 1.69 -10.88
N PRO A 21 8.17 1.54 -11.60
CA PRO A 21 9.37 0.94 -11.05
C PRO A 21 10.02 1.88 -10.02
N ALA A 22 10.70 1.31 -9.04
CA ALA A 22 11.49 2.08 -8.08
C ALA A 22 12.66 2.77 -8.78
N THR A 23 12.89 4.04 -8.43
CA THR A 23 14.08 4.79 -8.89
C THR A 23 15.34 4.38 -8.15
N LYS A 24 15.20 3.83 -6.93
CA LYS A 24 16.30 3.29 -6.11
C LYS A 24 15.98 1.82 -5.72
N PRO A 25 16.07 0.88 -6.68
CA PRO A 25 15.66 -0.52 -6.45
C PRO A 25 16.51 -1.24 -5.39
N GLU A 26 17.72 -0.77 -5.11
CA GLU A 26 18.59 -1.31 -4.05
C GLU A 26 17.99 -1.11 -2.65
N VAL A 27 17.22 -0.02 -2.42
CA VAL A 27 16.50 0.22 -1.16
C VAL A 27 15.45 -0.87 -0.96
N LEU A 28 14.66 -1.16 -1.99
CA LEU A 28 13.63 -2.20 -1.93
C LEU A 28 14.23 -3.60 -1.74
N ARG A 29 15.36 -3.90 -2.39
CA ARG A 29 16.05 -5.18 -2.18
C ARG A 29 16.50 -5.37 -0.73
N LYS A 30 17.06 -4.32 -0.11
CA LYS A 30 17.46 -4.36 1.30
C LYS A 30 16.26 -4.52 2.22
N LEU A 31 15.20 -3.75 2.00
CA LEU A 31 13.94 -3.84 2.76
C LEU A 31 13.34 -5.25 2.66
N ARG A 32 13.29 -5.82 1.47
CA ARG A 32 12.78 -7.18 1.23
C ARG A 32 13.56 -8.24 1.98
N VAL A 33 14.90 -8.18 1.93
CA VAL A 33 15.77 -9.09 2.67
C VAL A 33 15.55 -8.96 4.19
N ALA A 34 15.49 -7.72 4.70
CA ALA A 34 15.23 -7.49 6.12
C ALA A 34 13.88 -8.07 6.58
N ILE A 35 12.83 -7.92 5.75
CA ILE A 35 11.50 -8.49 6.05
C ILE A 35 11.54 -10.02 6.00
N ARG A 36 12.23 -10.64 5.03
CA ARG A 36 12.44 -12.08 4.99
C ARG A 36 13.16 -12.56 6.25
N ASP A 37 14.22 -11.88 6.67
CA ASP A 37 14.99 -12.25 7.86
C ASP A 37 14.13 -12.17 9.13
N LEU A 38 13.31 -11.12 9.29
CA LEU A 38 12.32 -11.00 10.36
C LEU A 38 11.29 -12.14 10.35
N ALA A 39 10.81 -12.53 9.17
CA ALA A 39 9.86 -13.62 9.02
C ALA A 39 10.47 -14.94 9.47
N TYR A 40 11.69 -15.23 9.08
CA TYR A 40 12.40 -16.48 9.41
C TYR A 40 12.90 -16.50 10.86
N GLU A 41 13.22 -15.35 11.45
CA GLU A 41 13.47 -15.22 12.91
C GLU A 41 12.21 -15.62 13.69
N LEU A 42 11.03 -15.12 13.31
CA LEU A 42 9.76 -15.48 13.94
C LEU A 42 9.37 -16.97 13.77
N LEU A 43 9.77 -17.57 12.66
CA LEU A 43 9.56 -19.00 12.39
C LEU A 43 10.57 -19.89 13.12
N ASN A 44 11.64 -19.31 13.69
CA ASN A 44 12.78 -20.03 14.23
C ASN A 44 13.36 -21.03 13.21
N ALA A 45 13.49 -20.59 11.95
CA ALA A 45 13.94 -21.37 10.80
C ALA A 45 15.11 -20.68 10.09
N PRO A 46 16.03 -21.43 9.46
CA PRO A 46 17.08 -20.84 8.66
C PRO A 46 16.49 -20.17 7.41
N ALA A 47 16.93 -18.97 7.08
CA ALA A 47 16.60 -18.29 5.85
C ALA A 47 17.49 -18.78 4.70
N GLY A 48 16.91 -18.90 3.51
CA GLY A 48 17.56 -19.34 2.28
C GLY A 48 17.52 -18.29 1.18
N ASP A 49 17.12 -18.69 -0.01
CA ASP A 49 16.89 -17.77 -1.11
C ASP A 49 15.63 -16.91 -0.88
N VAL A 50 15.77 -15.60 -1.04
CA VAL A 50 14.70 -14.66 -0.69
C VAL A 50 13.44 -14.82 -1.56
N ASP A 51 13.60 -15.19 -2.83
CA ASP A 51 12.47 -15.41 -3.73
C ASP A 51 11.71 -16.68 -3.35
N VAL A 52 12.41 -17.75 -3.06
CA VAL A 52 11.83 -19.02 -2.62
C VAL A 52 11.16 -18.83 -1.26
N ASP A 53 11.87 -18.24 -0.30
CA ASP A 53 11.41 -18.06 1.07
C ASP A 53 10.07 -17.30 1.13
N LEU A 54 9.97 -16.17 0.43
CA LEU A 54 8.77 -15.35 0.49
C LEU A 54 7.61 -15.93 -0.34
N ASN A 55 7.88 -16.53 -1.49
CA ASN A 55 6.86 -17.17 -2.31
C ASN A 55 6.29 -18.43 -1.65
N GLN A 56 7.10 -19.14 -0.86
CA GLN A 56 6.70 -20.39 -0.19
C GLN A 56 6.40 -20.23 1.30
N LEU A 57 6.31 -19.00 1.80
CA LEU A 57 6.12 -18.70 3.21
C LEU A 57 4.88 -19.38 3.82
N HIS A 58 3.82 -19.59 3.02
CA HIS A 58 2.61 -20.29 3.43
C HIS A 58 2.84 -21.72 3.88
N LYS A 59 3.90 -22.39 3.40
CA LYS A 59 4.21 -23.79 3.75
C LYS A 59 4.58 -23.99 5.23
N HIS A 60 4.88 -22.93 5.94
CA HIS A 60 5.19 -22.98 7.37
C HIS A 60 3.94 -23.04 8.27
N PHE A 61 2.73 -22.96 7.69
CA PHE A 61 1.49 -22.88 8.47
C PHE A 61 0.54 -23.99 8.10
N SER A 62 0.00 -24.68 9.11
CA SER A 62 -0.99 -25.74 8.92
C SER A 62 -2.45 -25.25 9.04
N SER A 63 -2.65 -23.98 9.45
CA SER A 63 -4.00 -23.39 9.57
C SER A 63 -4.00 -21.87 9.29
N SER A 64 -5.16 -21.35 8.89
CA SER A 64 -5.37 -19.91 8.71
C SER A 64 -5.18 -19.11 10.01
N GLU A 65 -5.42 -19.72 11.17
CA GLU A 65 -5.21 -19.08 12.46
C GLU A 65 -3.72 -18.85 12.71
N GLN A 66 -2.87 -19.87 12.45
CA GLN A 66 -1.41 -19.74 12.57
C GLN A 66 -0.87 -18.68 11.62
N ALA A 67 -1.33 -18.70 10.36
CA ALA A 67 -0.96 -17.70 9.35
C ALA A 67 -1.35 -16.28 9.79
N THR A 68 -2.53 -16.11 10.39
CA THR A 68 -2.99 -14.81 10.90
C THR A 68 -2.16 -14.33 12.09
N LYS A 69 -1.86 -15.20 13.06
CA LYS A 69 -1.00 -14.86 14.20
C LYS A 69 0.41 -14.47 13.74
N PHE A 70 0.96 -15.24 12.82
CA PHE A 70 2.25 -14.92 12.21
C PHE A 70 2.24 -13.56 11.52
N ARG A 71 1.25 -13.28 10.67
CA ARG A 71 1.12 -11.97 10.00
C ARG A 71 1.10 -10.81 10.98
N LEU A 72 0.37 -10.94 12.09
CA LEU A 72 0.32 -9.91 13.14
C LEU A 72 1.67 -9.72 13.83
N SER A 73 2.36 -10.81 14.12
CA SER A 73 3.72 -10.78 14.72
C SER A 73 4.73 -10.16 13.75
N LEU A 74 4.67 -10.53 12.47
CA LEU A 74 5.52 -9.96 11.43
C LEU A 74 5.26 -8.46 11.27
N ALA A 75 4.00 -8.03 11.20
CA ALA A 75 3.64 -6.62 11.11
C ALA A 75 4.17 -5.81 12.31
N LYS A 76 4.10 -6.38 13.52
CA LYS A 76 4.67 -5.77 14.72
C LYS A 76 6.19 -5.64 14.61
N SER A 77 6.90 -6.71 14.26
CA SER A 77 8.36 -6.71 14.12
C SER A 77 8.84 -5.74 13.04
N ILE A 78 8.15 -5.68 11.90
CA ILE A 78 8.41 -4.69 10.83
C ILE A 78 8.27 -3.27 11.38
N SER A 79 7.16 -2.99 12.07
CA SER A 79 6.89 -1.65 12.60
C SER A 79 7.88 -1.20 13.68
N GLU A 80 8.42 -2.12 14.46
CA GLU A 80 9.35 -1.84 15.54
C GLU A 80 10.81 -1.72 15.07
N ARG A 81 11.16 -2.37 13.96
CA ARG A 81 12.57 -2.57 13.56
C ARG A 81 12.93 -1.95 12.21
N LEU A 82 11.95 -1.56 11.37
CA LEU A 82 12.18 -1.02 10.03
C LEU A 82 11.47 0.32 9.85
N GLU A 83 12.09 1.21 9.08
CA GLU A 83 11.56 2.52 8.72
C GLU A 83 10.83 2.47 7.35
N VAL A 84 9.87 1.53 7.22
CA VAL A 84 9.20 1.24 5.94
C VAL A 84 8.68 2.50 5.24
N GLY A 85 8.05 3.42 5.97
CA GLY A 85 7.52 4.65 5.37
C GLY A 85 8.62 5.52 4.74
N ARG A 86 9.82 5.55 5.33
CA ARG A 86 10.98 6.27 4.78
C ARG A 86 11.58 5.52 3.60
N GLU A 87 11.85 4.23 3.76
CA GLU A 87 12.51 3.42 2.74
C GLU A 87 11.69 3.35 1.45
N VAL A 88 10.37 3.19 1.58
CA VAL A 88 9.45 3.22 0.42
C VAL A 88 9.41 4.61 -0.21
N PHE A 89 9.33 5.68 0.59
CA PHE A 89 9.39 7.05 0.03
C PHE A 89 10.69 7.28 -0.73
N ASP A 90 11.83 6.92 -0.14
CA ASP A 90 13.15 7.09 -0.76
C ASP A 90 13.29 6.31 -2.07
N ALA A 91 12.66 5.13 -2.16
CA ALA A 91 12.67 4.30 -3.36
C ALA A 91 11.81 4.87 -4.51
N PHE A 92 10.79 5.68 -4.19
CA PHE A 92 9.83 6.24 -5.15
C PHE A 92 9.72 7.77 -5.06
N GLU A 93 10.72 8.46 -4.51
CA GLU A 93 10.67 9.91 -4.23
C GLU A 93 10.34 10.73 -5.47
N ASP A 94 10.94 10.40 -6.62
CA ASP A 94 10.74 11.14 -7.87
C ASP A 94 9.28 11.09 -8.36
N THR A 95 8.53 10.06 -7.97
CA THR A 95 7.11 9.92 -8.29
C THR A 95 6.21 10.45 -7.16
N LEU A 96 6.56 10.17 -5.90
CA LEU A 96 5.72 10.56 -4.76
C LEU A 96 5.77 12.07 -4.48
N ALA A 97 6.95 12.69 -4.58
CA ALA A 97 7.08 14.12 -4.27
C ALA A 97 6.21 15.03 -5.16
N PRO A 98 6.08 14.81 -6.48
CA PRO A 98 5.12 15.54 -7.30
C PRO A 98 3.65 15.36 -6.88
N LEU A 99 3.27 14.20 -6.33
CA LEU A 99 1.90 13.90 -5.94
C LEU A 99 1.52 14.47 -4.55
N VAL A 100 2.45 14.45 -3.59
CA VAL A 100 2.14 14.82 -2.20
C VAL A 100 2.83 16.08 -1.70
N GLY A 101 3.74 16.65 -2.49
CA GLY A 101 4.51 17.84 -2.15
C GLY A 101 5.77 17.55 -1.34
N ASN A 102 6.40 18.64 -0.81
CA ASN A 102 7.68 18.57 -0.10
C ASN A 102 7.55 18.45 1.42
N ASP A 103 6.38 18.69 1.96
CA ASP A 103 6.05 18.55 3.39
C ASP A 103 5.16 17.33 3.54
N VAL A 104 5.76 16.20 3.94
CA VAL A 104 5.16 14.88 3.78
C VAL A 104 4.92 14.21 5.14
N LEU A 105 3.71 13.71 5.31
CA LEU A 105 3.35 12.73 6.33
C LEU A 105 3.39 11.32 5.74
N THR A 106 3.87 10.36 6.52
CA THR A 106 3.75 8.93 6.21
C THR A 106 3.02 8.19 7.32
N GLN A 107 2.35 7.11 6.96
CA GLN A 107 1.74 6.17 7.92
C GLN A 107 2.83 5.57 8.82
N ARG A 108 2.59 5.54 10.15
CA ARG A 108 3.55 5.02 11.14
C ARG A 108 3.74 3.51 11.02
N VAL A 109 2.63 2.78 10.93
CA VAL A 109 2.61 1.33 10.91
C VAL A 109 2.09 0.87 9.55
N PRO A 110 2.95 0.30 8.69
CA PRO A 110 2.51 -0.21 7.40
C PRO A 110 1.54 -1.39 7.59
N ASN A 111 0.59 -1.53 6.68
CA ASN A 111 -0.23 -2.72 6.64
C ASN A 111 0.55 -3.85 5.95
N VAL A 112 0.61 -5.00 6.60
CA VAL A 112 1.21 -6.23 6.03
C VAL A 112 0.08 -7.12 5.54
N VAL A 113 0.08 -7.40 4.25
CA VAL A 113 -0.84 -8.36 3.62
C VAL A 113 -0.08 -9.67 3.39
N PHE A 114 -0.56 -10.72 4.03
CA PHE A 114 -0.09 -12.09 3.85
C PHE A 114 -1.29 -12.94 3.45
N GLN A 115 -1.32 -13.37 2.20
CA GLN A 115 -2.41 -14.18 1.66
C GLN A 115 -1.86 -15.49 1.09
N PRO A 116 -1.98 -16.59 1.85
CA PRO A 116 -1.66 -17.94 1.39
C PRO A 116 -2.54 -18.38 0.21
N PRO A 117 -2.09 -19.35 -0.60
CA PRO A 117 -2.95 -20.07 -1.54
C PRO A 117 -4.21 -20.60 -0.86
N GLY A 118 -5.35 -20.46 -1.52
CA GLY A 118 -6.65 -21.01 -1.07
C GLY A 118 -7.22 -20.35 0.20
N ASN A 119 -6.66 -19.24 0.68
CA ASN A 119 -7.24 -18.53 1.83
C ASN A 119 -8.66 -18.04 1.48
N PRO A 120 -9.70 -18.51 2.19
CA PRO A 120 -11.09 -18.18 1.87
C PRO A 120 -11.49 -16.74 2.25
N ASN A 121 -10.61 -15.98 2.89
CA ASN A 121 -10.87 -14.62 3.36
C ASN A 121 -10.05 -13.60 2.56
N PRO A 122 -10.38 -13.30 1.29
CA PRO A 122 -9.77 -12.21 0.55
C PRO A 122 -10.15 -10.86 1.19
N THR A 123 -9.44 -9.81 0.82
CA THR A 123 -9.85 -8.46 1.19
C THR A 123 -11.11 -8.11 0.41
N GLU A 124 -12.21 -7.89 1.13
CA GLU A 124 -13.48 -7.45 0.54
C GLU A 124 -13.32 -6.12 -0.19
N LEU A 125 -14.24 -5.88 -1.12
CA LEU A 125 -14.33 -4.62 -1.84
C LEU A 125 -14.54 -3.45 -0.87
N HIS A 126 -13.69 -2.47 -0.93
CA HIS A 126 -13.79 -1.26 -0.11
C HIS A 126 -13.10 -0.05 -0.77
N ARG A 127 -13.24 1.08 -0.13
CA ARG A 127 -12.42 2.28 -0.32
C ARG A 127 -11.76 2.63 0.99
N ASP A 128 -10.54 3.09 0.94
CA ASP A 128 -9.84 3.57 2.14
C ASP A 128 -10.46 4.86 2.69
N ALA A 129 -10.88 5.77 1.83
CA ALA A 129 -11.75 6.89 2.20
C ALA A 129 -13.22 6.40 2.32
N PRO A 130 -14.02 6.84 3.29
CA PRO A 130 -13.82 7.97 4.21
C PRO A 130 -13.12 7.63 5.52
N ALA A 131 -12.81 6.35 5.83
CA ALA A 131 -12.14 5.99 7.09
C ALA A 131 -10.75 6.64 7.23
N ASN A 132 -10.09 6.88 6.10
CA ASN A 132 -8.91 7.72 5.97
C ASN A 132 -9.31 9.10 5.36
N SER A 133 -8.40 9.71 4.62
CA SER A 133 -8.63 10.98 3.95
C SER A 133 -8.53 10.80 2.43
N PRO A 134 -9.36 11.48 1.61
CA PRO A 134 -9.21 11.46 0.16
C PRO A 134 -7.94 12.21 -0.32
N TYR A 135 -7.18 12.79 0.57
CA TYR A 135 -5.92 13.48 0.28
C TYR A 135 -4.69 12.58 0.50
N GLU A 136 -4.86 11.27 0.35
CA GLU A 136 -3.81 10.28 0.57
C GLU A 136 -3.50 9.50 -0.70
N VAL A 137 -2.21 9.27 -0.93
CA VAL A 137 -1.70 8.29 -1.89
C VAL A 137 -1.33 7.03 -1.13
N VAL A 138 -1.90 5.92 -1.53
CA VAL A 138 -1.55 4.60 -1.03
C VAL A 138 -0.46 4.02 -1.93
N VAL A 139 0.63 3.57 -1.34
CA VAL A 139 1.65 2.80 -2.03
C VAL A 139 1.48 1.34 -1.64
N TRP A 140 1.03 0.52 -2.59
CA TRP A 140 1.00 -0.92 -2.45
C TRP A 140 2.28 -1.49 -3.05
N LEU A 141 3.13 -2.01 -2.17
CA LEU A 141 4.45 -2.55 -2.51
C LEU A 141 4.43 -4.08 -2.40
N PRO A 142 4.47 -4.82 -3.52
CA PRO A 142 4.63 -6.26 -3.49
C PRO A 142 6.08 -6.62 -3.07
N LEU A 143 6.21 -7.62 -2.19
CA LEU A 143 7.49 -8.21 -1.80
C LEU A 143 7.82 -9.47 -2.60
N VAL A 144 6.89 -9.93 -3.40
CA VAL A 144 6.98 -11.02 -4.39
C VAL A 144 6.27 -10.56 -5.66
N ASP A 145 6.51 -11.17 -6.79
CA ASP A 145 5.73 -10.86 -8.00
C ASP A 145 4.25 -11.15 -7.74
N CYS A 146 3.39 -10.16 -7.98
CA CYS A 146 1.95 -10.27 -7.81
C CYS A 146 1.25 -10.18 -9.17
N TYR A 147 0.48 -11.21 -9.50
CA TYR A 147 -0.24 -11.39 -10.76
C TYR A 147 -1.47 -12.26 -10.56
N GLY A 148 -2.40 -12.29 -11.52
CA GLY A 148 -3.60 -13.10 -11.44
C GLY A 148 -4.33 -12.94 -10.11
N THR A 149 -4.76 -14.04 -9.52
CA THR A 149 -5.45 -14.07 -8.23
C THR A 149 -4.51 -13.82 -7.03
N LYS A 150 -3.20 -13.95 -7.21
CA LYS A 150 -2.16 -13.57 -6.24
C LYS A 150 -1.95 -12.04 -6.17
N SER A 151 -2.91 -11.26 -6.64
CA SER A 151 -2.81 -9.81 -6.67
C SER A 151 -4.06 -9.14 -6.10
N MET A 152 -4.26 -7.90 -6.43
CA MET A 152 -5.46 -7.15 -6.12
C MET A 152 -6.15 -6.69 -7.40
N TYR A 153 -7.42 -6.35 -7.30
CA TYR A 153 -8.13 -5.61 -8.33
C TYR A 153 -8.45 -4.21 -7.83
N LEU A 154 -8.60 -3.28 -8.76
CA LEU A 154 -9.11 -1.95 -8.47
C LEU A 154 -9.96 -1.43 -9.63
N LEU A 155 -10.75 -0.41 -9.33
CA LEU A 155 -11.44 0.40 -10.31
C LEU A 155 -10.68 1.70 -10.52
N ASN A 156 -10.51 2.13 -11.75
CA ASN A 156 -9.98 3.46 -12.02
C ASN A 156 -10.91 4.56 -11.49
N ARG A 157 -10.47 5.80 -11.57
CA ARG A 157 -11.21 6.94 -11.04
C ARG A 157 -12.64 7.04 -11.60
N SER A 158 -12.80 7.01 -12.91
CA SER A 158 -14.12 7.11 -13.56
C SER A 158 -15.04 5.95 -13.15
N ALA A 159 -14.54 4.72 -13.14
CA ALA A 159 -15.31 3.56 -12.71
C ALA A 159 -15.69 3.62 -11.22
N SER A 160 -14.77 4.10 -10.37
CA SER A 160 -15.06 4.29 -8.93
C SER A 160 -16.14 5.35 -8.69
N GLU A 161 -16.12 6.44 -9.45
CA GLU A 161 -17.15 7.49 -9.41
C GLU A 161 -18.52 6.95 -9.88
N GLU A 162 -18.55 6.17 -10.95
CA GLU A 162 -19.77 5.54 -11.51
C GLU A 162 -20.37 4.53 -10.51
N VAL A 163 -19.57 3.66 -9.92
CA VAL A 163 -20.01 2.69 -8.89
C VAL A 163 -20.54 3.41 -7.65
N LEU A 164 -19.90 4.49 -7.23
CA LEU A 164 -20.37 5.30 -6.10
C LEU A 164 -21.72 5.97 -6.38
N GLU A 165 -21.91 6.49 -7.58
CA GLU A 165 -23.16 7.10 -7.99
C GLU A 165 -24.28 6.06 -8.11
N PHE A 166 -23.99 4.91 -8.72
CA PHE A 166 -24.93 3.79 -8.79
C PHE A 166 -25.40 3.38 -7.38
N HIS A 167 -24.48 3.20 -6.43
CA HIS A 167 -24.83 2.82 -5.05
C HIS A 167 -25.71 3.88 -4.35
N LYS A 168 -25.51 5.17 -4.63
CA LYS A 168 -26.37 6.23 -4.08
C LYS A 168 -27.79 6.19 -4.66
N LEU A 169 -27.92 5.94 -5.97
CA LEU A 169 -29.20 5.89 -6.66
C LEU A 169 -29.96 4.59 -6.39
N PHE A 170 -29.25 3.48 -6.26
CA PHE A 170 -29.81 2.14 -6.12
C PHE A 170 -29.16 1.38 -4.93
N PRO A 171 -29.36 1.86 -3.67
CA PRO A 171 -28.63 1.32 -2.50
C PRO A 171 -28.97 -0.13 -2.15
N ASN A 172 -30.09 -0.66 -2.67
CA ASN A 172 -30.56 -2.03 -2.40
C ASN A 172 -30.39 -2.98 -3.59
N ASP A 173 -29.81 -2.52 -4.70
CA ASP A 173 -29.55 -3.34 -5.90
C ASP A 173 -28.14 -3.96 -5.82
N ALA A 174 -28.01 -5.03 -5.06
CA ALA A 174 -26.75 -5.74 -4.89
C ALA A 174 -26.29 -6.43 -6.19
N ASP A 175 -27.20 -6.94 -6.99
CA ASP A 175 -26.87 -7.64 -8.24
C ASP A 175 -26.37 -6.64 -9.30
N GLY A 176 -27.04 -5.51 -9.44
CA GLY A 176 -26.59 -4.44 -10.31
C GLY A 176 -25.24 -3.84 -9.90
N PHE A 177 -25.03 -3.69 -8.59
CA PHE A 177 -23.75 -3.26 -8.03
C PHE A 177 -22.62 -4.25 -8.36
N GLN A 178 -22.85 -5.55 -8.12
CA GLN A 178 -21.88 -6.62 -8.41
C GLN A 178 -21.58 -6.68 -9.92
N GLY A 179 -22.62 -6.63 -10.77
CA GLY A 179 -22.45 -6.62 -12.23
C GLY A 179 -21.61 -5.45 -12.74
N LEU A 180 -21.81 -4.26 -12.16
CA LEU A 180 -21.01 -3.08 -12.50
C LEU A 180 -19.55 -3.24 -12.05
N MET A 181 -19.35 -3.80 -10.87
CA MET A 181 -18.01 -4.11 -10.34
C MET A 181 -17.27 -5.09 -11.25
N ASP A 182 -17.90 -6.21 -11.61
CA ASP A 182 -17.30 -7.26 -12.43
C ASP A 182 -16.92 -6.73 -13.84
N ALA A 183 -17.72 -5.81 -14.37
CA ALA A 183 -17.46 -5.19 -15.67
C ALA A 183 -16.32 -4.15 -15.65
N LYS A 184 -16.02 -3.55 -14.50
CA LYS A 184 -15.10 -2.40 -14.39
C LYS A 184 -13.81 -2.72 -13.64
N ALA A 185 -13.78 -3.78 -12.84
CA ALA A 185 -12.61 -4.16 -12.06
C ALA A 185 -11.45 -4.60 -12.96
N VAL A 186 -10.26 -4.09 -12.67
CA VAL A 186 -9.03 -4.46 -13.36
C VAL A 186 -8.12 -5.21 -12.41
N LEU A 187 -7.75 -6.43 -12.76
CA LEU A 187 -6.71 -7.17 -12.06
C LEU A 187 -5.35 -6.51 -12.31
N ILE A 188 -4.64 -6.26 -11.23
CA ILE A 188 -3.36 -5.56 -11.28
C ILE A 188 -2.21 -6.58 -11.28
N SER A 189 -1.24 -6.37 -12.15
CA SER A 189 0.01 -7.13 -12.15
C SER A 189 1.16 -6.20 -11.82
N VAL A 190 1.87 -6.48 -10.72
CA VAL A 190 3.02 -5.68 -10.26
C VAL A 190 4.16 -6.61 -9.90
N PRO A 191 5.27 -6.57 -10.63
CA PRO A 191 6.46 -7.34 -10.27
C PRO A 191 7.16 -6.70 -9.06
N PHE A 192 7.94 -7.49 -8.33
CA PHE A 192 8.85 -6.97 -7.32
C PHE A 192 9.81 -5.94 -7.94
N GLY A 193 10.04 -4.86 -7.23
CA GLY A 193 10.84 -3.71 -7.72
C GLY A 193 9.99 -2.59 -8.32
N SER A 194 8.68 -2.83 -8.47
CA SER A 194 7.67 -1.81 -8.81
C SER A 194 6.64 -1.67 -7.69
N ALA A 195 5.87 -0.59 -7.70
CA ALA A 195 4.75 -0.40 -6.81
C ALA A 195 3.52 0.12 -7.56
N LEU A 196 2.34 -0.20 -7.05
CA LEU A 196 1.09 0.45 -7.40
C LEU A 196 0.89 1.64 -6.46
N LEU A 197 0.85 2.84 -7.02
CA LEU A 197 0.44 4.05 -6.33
C LEU A 197 -1.01 4.33 -6.69
N PHE A 198 -1.89 4.47 -5.70
CA PHE A 198 -3.29 4.73 -6.01
C PHE A 198 -3.94 5.70 -5.01
N TRP A 199 -4.95 6.39 -5.48
CA TRP A 199 -5.75 7.31 -4.69
C TRP A 199 -6.64 6.54 -3.72
N SER A 200 -6.61 6.91 -2.44
CA SER A 200 -7.34 6.24 -1.34
C SER A 200 -8.86 6.15 -1.52
N ALA A 201 -9.43 6.89 -2.46
CA ALA A 201 -10.86 6.86 -2.75
C ALA A 201 -11.27 5.84 -3.83
N LEU A 202 -10.32 5.14 -4.47
CA LEU A 202 -10.63 4.11 -5.44
C LEU A 202 -11.20 2.86 -4.76
N PHE A 203 -12.20 2.24 -5.39
CA PHE A 203 -12.66 0.92 -5.01
C PHE A 203 -11.60 -0.12 -5.35
N HIS A 204 -11.29 -0.97 -4.39
CA HIS A 204 -10.32 -2.04 -4.56
C HIS A 204 -10.58 -3.21 -3.61
N GLY A 205 -9.96 -4.34 -3.92
CA GLY A 205 -10.09 -5.56 -3.12
C GLY A 205 -9.15 -6.65 -3.63
N SER A 206 -9.35 -7.88 -3.18
CA SER A 206 -8.62 -9.04 -3.69
C SER A 206 -9.54 -10.23 -3.86
N LEU A 207 -9.12 -11.17 -4.71
CA LEU A 207 -9.76 -12.46 -4.87
C LEU A 207 -9.12 -13.49 -3.93
N VAL A 208 -9.72 -14.68 -3.83
CA VAL A 208 -9.04 -15.84 -3.27
C VAL A 208 -7.80 -16.11 -4.09
N ASN A 209 -6.65 -16.28 -3.44
CA ASN A 209 -5.40 -16.59 -4.13
C ASN A 209 -5.43 -18.05 -4.61
N GLU A 210 -5.65 -18.26 -5.89
CA GLU A 210 -5.67 -19.58 -6.54
C GLU A 210 -4.30 -19.99 -7.08
N GLU A 211 -3.31 -19.08 -7.01
CA GLU A 211 -1.94 -19.40 -7.40
C GLU A 211 -1.26 -20.29 -6.36
N SER A 212 -0.16 -20.95 -6.73
CA SER A 212 0.57 -21.86 -5.84
C SER A 212 1.53 -21.16 -4.86
N GLU A 213 1.57 -19.85 -4.86
CA GLU A 213 2.55 -19.04 -4.14
C GLU A 213 1.87 -18.05 -3.19
N THR A 214 2.60 -17.67 -2.15
CA THR A 214 2.17 -16.63 -1.21
C THR A 214 2.11 -15.27 -1.87
N ARG A 215 1.04 -14.51 -1.66
CA ARG A 215 1.04 -13.05 -1.81
C ARG A 215 1.54 -12.42 -0.51
N LEU A 216 2.64 -11.67 -0.61
CA LEU A 216 3.16 -10.86 0.49
C LEU A 216 3.38 -9.44 -0.02
N SER A 217 2.74 -8.46 0.61
CA SER A 217 2.84 -7.05 0.23
C SER A 217 2.71 -6.13 1.44
N LEU A 218 3.20 -4.90 1.28
CA LEU A 218 3.05 -3.81 2.24
C LEU A 218 2.16 -2.73 1.65
N ASN A 219 1.35 -2.09 2.52
CA ASN A 219 0.68 -0.85 2.17
C ASN A 219 1.17 0.23 3.14
N THR A 220 1.59 1.36 2.58
CA THR A 220 1.88 2.57 3.34
C THR A 220 1.21 3.77 2.68
N ARG A 221 0.97 4.83 3.41
CA ARG A 221 0.25 6.00 2.92
C ARG A 221 1.08 7.25 3.09
N TYR A 222 0.96 8.14 2.11
CA TYR A 222 1.60 9.44 2.08
C TYR A 222 0.57 10.52 1.81
N LYS A 223 0.78 11.67 2.41
CA LYS A 223 -0.02 12.87 2.15
C LYS A 223 0.78 14.13 2.47
N SER A 224 0.32 15.28 1.95
CA SER A 224 0.88 16.56 2.37
C SER A 224 0.60 16.81 3.86
N LEU A 225 1.59 17.35 4.56
CA LEU A 225 1.48 17.81 5.95
C LEU A 225 0.32 18.82 6.14
N PHE A 226 0.05 19.63 5.12
CA PHE A 226 -0.97 20.70 5.16
C PHE A 226 -2.30 20.28 4.54
N ALA A 227 -2.44 19.03 4.06
CA ALA A 227 -3.71 18.53 3.55
C ALA A 227 -4.69 18.27 4.72
N PRO A 228 -6.01 18.43 4.49
CA PRO A 228 -7.01 18.13 5.49
C PRO A 228 -6.86 16.72 6.05
N LEU A 229 -7.02 16.60 7.37
CA LEU A 229 -6.96 15.33 8.08
C LEU A 229 -8.31 14.60 7.92
N GLY A 230 -8.27 13.28 7.87
CA GLY A 230 -9.45 12.43 7.89
C GLY A 230 -9.93 12.17 9.33
N MET A 231 -10.69 11.10 9.49
CA MET A 231 -11.26 10.70 10.79
C MET A 231 -10.24 10.08 11.75
N LYS A 232 -9.09 9.60 11.23
CA LYS A 232 -8.05 8.99 12.06
C LYS A 232 -7.27 10.06 12.84
N ASP A 233 -6.91 9.72 14.08
CA ASP A 233 -6.03 10.56 14.88
C ASP A 233 -4.67 10.73 14.14
N PRO A 234 -4.35 11.96 13.68
CA PRO A 234 -3.17 12.18 12.87
C PRO A 234 -1.87 11.88 13.62
N PHE A 235 -1.83 12.13 14.93
CA PHE A 235 -0.61 11.94 15.73
C PHE A 235 -0.33 10.47 16.06
N ARG A 236 -1.36 9.62 16.05
CA ARG A 236 -1.21 8.17 16.22
C ARG A 236 -0.98 7.45 14.92
N TYR A 237 -1.60 7.94 13.84
CA TYR A 237 -1.60 7.24 12.55
C TYR A 237 -0.46 7.70 11.64
N PHE A 238 -0.13 8.99 11.63
CA PHE A 238 0.91 9.57 10.80
C PHE A 238 2.12 10.04 11.61
N GLN A 239 3.23 10.17 10.90
CA GLN A 239 4.44 10.86 11.36
C GLN A 239 4.97 11.78 10.26
N ILE A 240 5.66 12.84 10.64
CA ILE A 240 6.35 13.71 9.70
C ILE A 240 7.52 12.94 9.11
N LEU A 241 7.53 12.81 7.79
CA LEU A 241 8.61 12.15 7.05
C LEU A 241 9.63 13.17 6.53
N LYS A 242 9.14 14.23 5.91
CA LYS A 242 9.94 15.26 5.27
C LYS A 242 9.30 16.63 5.47
N THR A 243 10.14 17.65 5.61
CA THR A 243 9.68 19.04 5.68
C THR A 243 10.55 19.92 4.77
N SER A 244 9.93 20.89 4.13
CA SER A 244 10.62 21.95 3.40
C SER A 244 11.46 22.83 4.35
N PRO A 245 12.45 23.55 3.84
CA PRO A 245 13.25 24.48 4.66
C PRO A 245 12.39 25.52 5.38
N LEU A 246 11.37 26.06 4.70
CA LEU A 246 10.48 27.05 5.29
C LEU A 246 9.64 26.47 6.42
N THR A 247 9.11 25.27 6.25
CA THR A 247 8.35 24.57 7.30
C THR A 247 9.23 24.28 8.51
N ARG A 248 10.49 23.88 8.33
CA ARG A 248 11.44 23.70 9.45
C ARG A 248 11.66 24.99 10.22
N LEU A 249 11.93 26.08 9.50
CA LEU A 249 12.12 27.40 10.15
C LEU A 249 10.89 27.82 10.96
N GLY A 250 9.68 27.62 10.41
CA GLY A 250 8.43 27.94 11.11
C GLY A 250 8.23 27.10 12.37
N LEU A 251 8.47 25.79 12.30
CA LEU A 251 8.37 24.90 13.45
C LEU A 251 9.41 25.24 14.54
N ASP A 252 10.62 25.63 14.16
CA ASP A 252 11.66 26.04 15.11
C ASP A 252 11.32 27.35 15.79
N PHE A 253 10.77 28.32 15.07
CA PHE A 253 10.26 29.56 15.63
C PHE A 253 9.17 29.32 16.66
N GLN A 254 8.14 28.52 16.34
CA GLN A 254 7.08 28.19 17.27
C GLN A 254 7.56 27.53 18.57
N ARG A 255 8.58 26.67 18.48
CA ARG A 255 9.19 26.04 19.67
C ARG A 255 9.91 27.05 20.57
N GLN A 256 10.47 28.11 20.01
CA GLN A 256 11.15 29.18 20.78
C GLN A 256 10.14 30.07 21.49
N GLU A 257 9.04 30.41 20.84
CA GLU A 257 7.96 31.22 21.41
C GLU A 257 7.17 30.46 22.51
N SER A 258 7.18 29.13 22.48
CA SER A 258 6.46 28.28 23.46
C SER A 258 7.27 27.96 24.73
N ARG A 259 8.51 28.45 24.83
CA ARG A 259 9.40 28.31 25.99
C ARG A 259 9.37 29.58 26.86
#